data_969bb7857ce79c73976a068c180078f2
#
_entry.id   969bb7857ce79c73976a068c180078f2
#
_cell.length_a   1.000
_cell.length_b   1.000
_cell.length_c   1.000
_cell.angle_alpha   90.00
_cell.angle_beta   90.00
_cell.angle_gamma   90.00
#
_symmetry.space_group_name_H-M   'P 1'
#
loop_
_entity.id
_entity.type
_entity.pdbx_description
1 polymer ?
#
loop_
_entity_poly.entity_id
_entity_poly.type
_entity_poly.pdbx_seq_one_letter_code
_entity_poly.pdbx_strand_id
1 'polypeptide(L)'
;MMNNPHPIRDYIVPGRRAHLVGIGGVSMCPLAEVLRGMGLQVQGSDMTESDTVRHLRSLGIPVAIGHNAENLGDCDLVIRTAAVHDSNPEIAGAVARGIPVYERAQAWGAIMQRYPNALCVSGTHGKTTTTSMCTHIFMAAEADPTVMIGGTLPLLHAGYRVGQGDTIILESCEYCNSFLSFFPTVAVILNVEEDHLDFFKDLHDIQRSFRQFAELVPEAGSVIVNADNASAMEAVAGIAHPVFTFALEHPADCTPANLQEVDGR
;
A
#
# COMPACT_ATOMS: atom_id res chain seq x y z
N MET A 1 -5.24 1.22 -19.16
CA MET A 1 -4.44 2.19 -18.38
C MET A 1 -4.62 3.56 -19.03
N MET A 2 -5.00 4.57 -18.27
CA MET A 2 -5.04 5.94 -18.78
C MET A 2 -3.62 6.39 -19.13
N ASN A 3 -3.44 6.94 -20.31
CA ASN A 3 -2.13 7.36 -20.81
C ASN A 3 -1.79 8.73 -20.17
N ASN A 4 -1.34 8.73 -18.91
CA ASN A 4 -0.93 9.96 -18.23
C ASN A 4 0.38 10.49 -18.85
N PRO A 5 0.49 11.79 -19.11
CA PRO A 5 1.63 12.38 -19.82
C PRO A 5 2.93 12.32 -19.02
N HIS A 6 2.84 12.23 -17.69
CA HIS A 6 3.99 12.23 -16.77
C HIS A 6 3.79 11.20 -15.66
N PRO A 7 4.85 10.71 -15.02
CA PRO A 7 4.74 9.85 -13.84
C PRO A 7 4.17 10.64 -12.66
N ILE A 8 3.40 9.97 -11.80
CA ILE A 8 2.73 10.60 -10.64
C ILE A 8 3.69 11.36 -9.70
N ARG A 9 4.95 10.91 -9.59
CA ARG A 9 5.97 11.56 -8.75
C ARG A 9 6.19 13.03 -9.10
N ASP A 10 5.97 13.43 -10.36
CA ASP A 10 6.13 14.80 -10.82
C ASP A 10 5.00 15.71 -10.31
N TYR A 11 3.90 15.12 -9.85
CA TYR A 11 2.76 15.82 -9.26
C TYR A 11 2.76 15.79 -7.73
N ILE A 12 3.45 14.83 -7.10
CA ILE A 12 3.55 14.75 -5.64
C ILE A 12 4.68 15.69 -5.17
N VAL A 13 4.44 16.99 -5.29
CA VAL A 13 5.37 18.05 -4.87
C VAL A 13 4.60 19.15 -4.13
N PRO A 14 5.25 19.88 -3.19
CA PRO A 14 4.59 20.94 -2.44
C PRO A 14 3.88 21.97 -3.33
N GLY A 15 2.71 22.42 -2.91
CA GLY A 15 1.89 23.41 -3.61
C GLY A 15 0.96 22.85 -4.68
N ARG A 16 1.13 21.62 -5.15
CA ARG A 16 0.19 20.96 -6.07
C ARG A 16 -1.14 20.65 -5.39
N ARG A 17 -2.21 20.65 -6.17
CA ARG A 17 -3.58 20.37 -5.73
C ARG A 17 -3.97 18.96 -6.14
N ALA A 18 -4.19 18.09 -5.16
CA ALA A 18 -4.64 16.71 -5.37
C ALA A 18 -6.12 16.56 -5.02
N HIS A 19 -6.90 15.95 -5.92
CA HIS A 19 -8.27 15.56 -5.66
C HIS A 19 -8.37 14.03 -5.52
N LEU A 20 -8.86 13.55 -4.38
CA LEU A 20 -8.96 12.13 -4.06
C LEU A 20 -10.41 11.67 -4.14
N VAL A 21 -10.71 10.74 -5.05
CA VAL A 21 -12.06 10.19 -5.25
C VAL A 21 -12.22 8.92 -4.42
N GLY A 22 -13.20 8.90 -3.51
CA GLY A 22 -13.35 7.89 -2.46
C GLY A 22 -12.41 8.14 -1.27
N ILE A 23 -12.21 9.40 -0.90
CA ILE A 23 -11.20 9.85 0.07
C ILE A 23 -11.40 9.27 1.48
N GLY A 24 -12.65 8.90 1.86
CA GLY A 24 -12.97 8.29 3.16
C GLY A 24 -12.61 6.81 3.28
N GLY A 25 -12.12 6.18 2.21
CA GLY A 25 -11.71 4.78 2.22
C GLY A 25 -10.50 4.53 3.13
N VAL A 26 -10.41 3.28 3.68
CA VAL A 26 -9.41 2.87 4.69
C VAL A 26 -7.96 3.23 4.32
N SER A 27 -7.60 3.14 3.05
CA SER A 27 -6.25 3.45 2.57
C SER A 27 -6.15 4.75 1.77
N MET A 28 -7.28 5.42 1.52
CA MET A 28 -7.32 6.75 0.89
C MET A 28 -7.18 7.86 1.92
N CYS A 29 -7.78 7.70 3.09
CA CYS A 29 -7.67 8.66 4.19
C CYS A 29 -6.21 8.86 4.63
N PRO A 30 -5.42 7.80 4.95
CA PRO A 30 -4.00 7.96 5.25
C PRO A 30 -3.21 8.57 4.10
N LEU A 31 -3.55 8.23 2.85
CA LEU A 31 -2.92 8.85 1.69
C LEU A 31 -3.15 10.37 1.66
N ALA A 32 -4.38 10.82 1.94
CA ALA A 32 -4.71 12.25 1.99
C ALA A 32 -3.88 12.99 3.04
N GLU A 33 -3.70 12.41 4.21
CA GLU A 33 -2.90 13.00 5.28
C GLU A 33 -1.41 13.04 4.95
N VAL A 34 -0.86 11.94 4.40
CA VAL A 34 0.54 11.91 3.96
C VAL A 34 0.80 12.95 2.89
N LEU A 35 -0.04 13.02 1.85
CA LEU A 35 0.09 14.02 0.78
C LEU A 35 0.01 15.46 1.31
N ARG A 36 -0.91 15.72 2.26
CA ARG A 36 -0.97 17.02 2.93
C ARG A 36 0.28 17.30 3.75
N GLY A 37 0.78 16.33 4.51
CA GLY A 37 2.04 16.43 5.26
C GLY A 37 3.25 16.72 4.36
N MET A 38 3.19 16.26 3.11
CA MET A 38 4.18 16.55 2.05
C MET A 38 3.98 17.93 1.39
N GLY A 39 3.03 18.74 1.86
CA GLY A 39 2.80 20.10 1.38
C GLY A 39 1.86 20.22 0.18
N LEU A 40 1.13 19.17 -0.21
CA LEU A 40 0.09 19.28 -1.22
C LEU A 40 -1.17 19.93 -0.62
N GLN A 41 -1.93 20.62 -1.47
CA GLN A 41 -3.29 21.04 -1.18
C GLN A 41 -4.21 19.88 -1.52
N VAL A 42 -4.74 19.18 -0.49
CA VAL A 42 -5.55 17.99 -0.68
C VAL A 42 -7.02 18.33 -0.50
N GLN A 43 -7.84 17.82 -1.40
CA GLN A 43 -9.30 17.79 -1.31
C GLN A 43 -9.82 16.45 -1.84
N GLY A 44 -11.10 16.18 -1.69
CA GLY A 44 -11.66 14.96 -2.27
C GLY A 44 -13.16 14.85 -2.15
N SER A 45 -13.66 13.69 -2.54
CA SER A 45 -15.08 13.33 -2.47
C SER A 45 -15.26 11.92 -1.92
N ASP A 46 -16.41 11.69 -1.30
CA ASP A 46 -16.87 10.36 -0.92
C ASP A 46 -18.37 10.24 -1.10
N MET A 47 -18.89 9.02 -1.25
CA MET A 47 -20.32 8.80 -1.40
C MET A 47 -21.08 9.02 -0.10
N THR A 48 -20.43 8.81 1.05
CA THR A 48 -21.08 8.80 2.36
C THR A 48 -20.34 9.64 3.38
N GLU A 49 -21.09 10.27 4.25
CA GLU A 49 -20.56 10.89 5.47
C GLU A 49 -20.14 9.78 6.45
N SER A 50 -18.86 9.71 6.78
CA SER A 50 -18.28 8.73 7.69
C SER A 50 -17.44 9.40 8.79
N ASP A 51 -17.03 8.63 9.80
CA ASP A 51 -16.09 9.12 10.81
C ASP A 51 -14.77 9.55 10.17
N THR A 52 -14.32 8.81 9.16
CA THR A 52 -13.12 9.11 8.38
C THR A 52 -13.26 10.45 7.63
N VAL A 53 -14.40 10.70 7.00
CA VAL A 53 -14.66 11.98 6.33
C VAL A 53 -14.70 13.14 7.34
N ARG A 54 -15.34 12.95 8.50
CA ARG A 54 -15.34 13.94 9.58
C ARG A 54 -13.93 14.23 10.11
N HIS A 55 -13.13 13.18 10.27
CA HIS A 55 -11.71 13.31 10.65
C HIS A 55 -10.93 14.14 9.64
N LEU A 56 -11.00 13.84 8.34
CA LEU A 56 -10.32 14.60 7.30
C LEU A 56 -10.73 16.08 7.29
N ARG A 57 -12.03 16.38 7.46
CA ARG A 57 -12.50 17.76 7.57
C ARG A 57 -11.99 18.46 8.83
N SER A 58 -11.86 17.76 9.95
CA SER A 58 -11.27 18.33 11.18
C SER A 58 -9.80 18.70 11.01
N LEU A 59 -9.11 18.01 10.11
CA LEU A 59 -7.74 18.35 9.67
C LEU A 59 -7.70 19.50 8.65
N GLY A 60 -8.86 20.05 8.22
CA GLY A 60 -8.94 21.11 7.23
C GLY A 60 -8.80 20.62 5.77
N ILE A 61 -9.04 19.33 5.51
CA ILE A 61 -9.13 18.78 4.16
C ILE A 61 -10.59 18.86 3.69
N PRO A 62 -10.90 19.64 2.62
CA PRO A 62 -12.25 19.73 2.09
C PRO A 62 -12.70 18.41 1.49
N VAL A 63 -13.88 17.91 1.90
CA VAL A 63 -14.48 16.69 1.35
C VAL A 63 -15.92 16.96 0.92
N ALA A 64 -16.22 16.75 -0.34
CA ALA A 64 -17.58 16.78 -0.89
C ALA A 64 -18.27 15.44 -0.67
N ILE A 65 -19.58 15.44 -0.43
CA ILE A 65 -20.39 14.23 -0.41
C ILE A 65 -21.13 14.08 -1.74
N GLY A 66 -21.01 12.90 -2.33
CA GLY A 66 -21.42 12.60 -3.69
C GLY A 66 -20.35 12.95 -4.72
N HIS A 67 -20.42 12.27 -5.87
CA HIS A 67 -19.47 12.48 -6.97
C HIS A 67 -20.05 13.42 -8.02
N ASN A 68 -19.36 14.53 -8.28
CA ASN A 68 -19.72 15.51 -9.31
C ASN A 68 -18.43 16.07 -9.93
N ALA A 69 -18.41 16.26 -11.25
CA ALA A 69 -17.28 16.85 -11.95
C ALA A 69 -16.88 18.25 -11.44
N GLU A 70 -17.81 19.00 -10.85
CA GLU A 70 -17.56 20.30 -10.22
C GLU A 70 -16.66 20.20 -8.97
N ASN A 71 -16.64 19.03 -8.28
CA ASN A 71 -15.79 18.79 -7.12
C ASN A 71 -14.29 18.88 -7.45
N LEU A 72 -13.91 18.67 -8.71
CA LEU A 72 -12.52 18.72 -9.14
C LEU A 72 -11.88 20.10 -8.92
N GLY A 73 -12.65 21.19 -9.01
CA GLY A 73 -12.08 22.55 -8.94
C GLY A 73 -10.89 22.71 -9.92
N ASP A 74 -9.83 23.32 -9.45
CA ASP A 74 -8.57 23.54 -10.20
C ASP A 74 -7.49 22.55 -9.78
N CYS A 75 -7.81 21.25 -9.65
CA CYS A 75 -6.82 20.26 -9.23
C CYS A 75 -5.80 19.96 -10.35
N ASP A 76 -4.56 19.66 -9.95
CA ASP A 76 -3.46 19.30 -10.84
C ASP A 76 -3.45 17.81 -11.17
N LEU A 77 -3.99 16.98 -10.26
CA LEU A 77 -4.10 15.53 -10.42
C LEU A 77 -5.31 14.98 -9.67
N VAL A 78 -5.78 13.84 -10.14
CA VAL A 78 -6.81 13.04 -9.47
C VAL A 78 -6.21 11.71 -9.05
N ILE A 79 -6.51 11.27 -7.84
CA ILE A 79 -6.16 9.93 -7.33
C ILE A 79 -7.46 9.21 -6.97
N ARG A 80 -7.64 7.99 -7.46
CA ARG A 80 -8.82 7.18 -7.19
C ARG A 80 -8.50 5.86 -6.50
N THR A 81 -9.46 5.32 -5.79
CA THR A 81 -9.46 3.92 -5.39
C THR A 81 -9.90 3.01 -6.54
N ALA A 82 -9.45 1.75 -6.54
CA ALA A 82 -9.83 0.77 -7.54
C ALA A 82 -11.35 0.51 -7.63
N ALA A 83 -12.10 0.80 -6.57
CA ALA A 83 -13.56 0.70 -6.56
C ALA A 83 -14.27 1.78 -7.39
N VAL A 84 -13.58 2.83 -7.81
CA VAL A 84 -14.13 3.93 -8.62
C VAL A 84 -13.85 3.67 -10.08
N HIS A 85 -14.91 3.42 -10.87
CA HIS A 85 -14.82 3.14 -12.31
C HIS A 85 -14.65 4.39 -13.16
N ASP A 86 -14.27 4.21 -14.42
CA ASP A 86 -14.06 5.30 -15.40
C ASP A 86 -15.36 6.08 -15.70
N SER A 87 -16.53 5.47 -15.46
CA SER A 87 -17.84 6.12 -15.59
C SER A 87 -18.17 7.10 -14.46
N ASN A 88 -17.36 7.17 -13.40
CA ASN A 88 -17.55 8.15 -12.33
C ASN A 88 -17.47 9.57 -12.90
N PRO A 89 -18.39 10.50 -12.57
CA PRO A 89 -18.42 11.83 -13.16
C PRO A 89 -17.16 12.67 -12.90
N GLU A 90 -16.48 12.46 -11.79
CA GLU A 90 -15.20 13.13 -11.48
C GLU A 90 -14.07 12.57 -12.35
N ILE A 91 -14.01 11.25 -12.55
CA ILE A 91 -13.02 10.64 -13.43
C ILE A 91 -13.24 11.05 -14.88
N ALA A 92 -14.49 10.98 -15.36
CA ALA A 92 -14.84 11.42 -16.70
C ALA A 92 -14.55 12.92 -16.91
N GLY A 93 -14.87 13.75 -15.90
CA GLY A 93 -14.59 15.19 -15.91
C GLY A 93 -13.08 15.50 -15.92
N ALA A 94 -12.27 14.74 -15.16
CA ALA A 94 -10.82 14.89 -15.17
C ALA A 94 -10.22 14.57 -16.53
N VAL A 95 -10.64 13.45 -17.14
CA VAL A 95 -10.21 13.04 -18.49
C VAL A 95 -10.59 14.09 -19.53
N ALA A 96 -11.82 14.60 -19.50
CA ALA A 96 -12.30 15.62 -20.43
C ALA A 96 -11.50 16.95 -20.32
N ARG A 97 -10.97 17.26 -19.11
CA ARG A 97 -10.15 18.44 -18.83
C ARG A 97 -8.65 18.20 -19.00
N GLY A 98 -8.22 16.98 -19.38
CA GLY A 98 -6.81 16.63 -19.49
C GLY A 98 -6.07 16.57 -18.15
N ILE A 99 -6.80 16.42 -17.03
CA ILE A 99 -6.21 16.25 -15.69
C ILE A 99 -5.80 14.78 -15.54
N PRO A 100 -4.55 14.48 -15.18
CA PRO A 100 -4.09 13.11 -15.03
C PRO A 100 -4.79 12.40 -13.87
N VAL A 101 -5.15 11.13 -14.09
CA VAL A 101 -5.80 10.27 -13.12
C VAL A 101 -4.89 9.10 -12.78
N TYR A 102 -4.63 8.90 -11.51
CA TYR A 102 -3.77 7.84 -10.99
C TYR A 102 -4.52 6.94 -10.01
N GLU A 103 -4.07 5.70 -9.93
CA GLU A 103 -4.53 4.78 -8.90
C GLU A 103 -3.85 5.08 -7.56
N ARG A 104 -4.55 4.82 -6.47
CA ARG A 104 -4.02 4.91 -5.11
C ARG A 104 -2.67 4.21 -4.93
N ALA A 105 -2.52 2.99 -5.50
CA ALA A 105 -1.28 2.23 -5.40
C ALA A 105 -0.09 2.96 -6.05
N GLN A 106 -0.31 3.65 -7.17
CA GLN A 106 0.73 4.47 -7.81
C GLN A 106 1.15 5.65 -6.93
N ALA A 107 0.20 6.26 -6.21
CA ALA A 107 0.51 7.34 -5.29
C ALA A 107 1.36 6.85 -4.10
N TRP A 108 0.98 5.72 -3.50
CA TRP A 108 1.78 5.10 -2.45
C TRP A 108 3.18 4.71 -2.94
N GLY A 109 3.29 4.13 -4.15
CA GLY A 109 4.58 3.82 -4.75
C GLY A 109 5.47 5.05 -4.91
N ALA A 110 4.94 6.17 -5.38
CA ALA A 110 5.70 7.42 -5.51
C ALA A 110 6.12 7.99 -4.14
N ILE A 111 5.28 7.86 -3.12
CA ILE A 111 5.62 8.24 -1.75
C ILE A 111 6.75 7.36 -1.21
N MET A 112 6.68 6.04 -1.41
CA MET A 112 7.70 5.09 -0.95
C MET A 112 9.11 5.42 -1.44
N GLN A 113 9.25 5.93 -2.66
CA GLN A 113 10.55 6.32 -3.23
C GLN A 113 11.28 7.42 -2.43
N ARG A 114 10.61 8.05 -1.48
CA ARG A 114 11.21 9.07 -0.59
C ARG A 114 11.77 8.48 0.70
N TYR A 115 11.51 7.20 0.96
CA TYR A 115 11.94 6.50 2.15
C TYR A 115 13.12 5.57 1.81
N PRO A 116 14.28 5.72 2.50
CA PRO A 116 15.39 4.79 2.35
C PRO A 116 15.00 3.34 2.67
N ASN A 117 14.08 3.16 3.63
CA ASN A 117 13.64 1.86 4.10
C ASN A 117 12.14 1.68 3.82
N ALA A 118 11.82 0.92 2.80
CA ALA A 118 10.43 0.60 2.41
C ALA A 118 10.16 -0.89 2.60
N LEU A 119 9.51 -1.23 3.72
CA LEU A 119 9.11 -2.59 4.06
C LEU A 119 7.70 -2.86 3.55
N CYS A 120 7.57 -3.81 2.64
CA CYS A 120 6.30 -4.24 2.05
C CYS A 120 5.96 -5.65 2.50
N VAL A 121 4.85 -5.81 3.22
CA VAL A 121 4.38 -7.12 3.71
C VAL A 121 3.26 -7.62 2.80
N SER A 122 3.51 -8.72 2.10
CA SER A 122 2.60 -9.35 1.15
C SER A 122 2.33 -10.83 1.52
N GLY A 123 1.37 -11.41 0.86
CA GLY A 123 0.94 -12.80 1.03
C GLY A 123 -0.56 -12.92 0.91
N THR A 124 -1.07 -14.08 0.61
CA THR A 124 -2.51 -14.33 0.57
C THR A 124 -3.13 -14.07 1.95
N HIS A 125 -2.50 -14.55 3.01
CA HIS A 125 -2.96 -14.44 4.40
C HIS A 125 -1.89 -13.85 5.33
N GLY A 126 -2.33 -13.27 6.46
CA GLY A 126 -1.44 -12.81 7.53
C GLY A 126 -0.82 -11.42 7.33
N LYS A 127 -1.06 -10.75 6.22
CA LYS A 127 -0.53 -9.40 5.90
C LYS A 127 -0.72 -8.40 7.05
N THR A 128 -1.97 -8.19 7.45
CA THR A 128 -2.35 -7.22 8.51
C THR A 128 -1.66 -7.52 9.84
N THR A 129 -1.64 -8.79 10.24
CA THR A 129 -1.00 -9.23 11.49
C THR A 129 0.49 -8.98 11.46
N THR A 130 1.17 -9.38 10.39
CA THR A 130 2.62 -9.22 10.25
C THR A 130 3.01 -7.74 10.12
N THR A 131 2.27 -6.95 9.36
CA THR A 131 2.48 -5.49 9.29
C THR A 131 2.32 -4.84 10.65
N SER A 132 1.34 -5.29 11.45
CA SER A 132 1.14 -4.83 12.83
C SER A 132 2.32 -5.20 13.73
N MET A 133 2.83 -6.44 13.65
CA MET A 133 4.01 -6.87 14.41
C MET A 133 5.25 -6.05 14.04
N CYS A 134 5.52 -5.86 12.75
CA CYS A 134 6.59 -4.98 12.28
C CYS A 134 6.42 -3.56 12.83
N THR A 135 5.21 -3.02 12.81
CA THR A 135 4.92 -1.69 13.36
C THR A 135 5.30 -1.61 14.84
N HIS A 136 4.90 -2.59 15.66
CA HIS A 136 5.28 -2.63 17.08
C HIS A 136 6.80 -2.63 17.28
N ILE A 137 7.54 -3.43 16.49
CA ILE A 137 8.99 -3.53 16.58
C ILE A 137 9.65 -2.19 16.25
N PHE A 138 9.27 -1.57 15.12
CA PHE A 138 9.85 -0.29 14.69
C PHE A 138 9.46 0.87 15.61
N MET A 139 8.25 0.86 16.19
CA MET A 139 7.83 1.84 17.20
C MET A 139 8.63 1.66 18.49
N ALA A 140 8.85 0.42 18.95
CA ALA A 140 9.66 0.15 20.14
C ALA A 140 11.16 0.50 19.95
N ALA A 141 11.64 0.45 18.70
CA ALA A 141 12.98 0.88 18.33
C ALA A 141 13.09 2.41 18.11
N GLU A 142 12.03 3.18 18.41
CA GLU A 142 11.97 4.64 18.22
C GLU A 142 12.28 5.11 16.78
N ALA A 143 12.03 4.23 15.78
CA ALA A 143 12.31 4.51 14.37
C ALA A 143 11.30 5.47 13.72
N ASP A 144 10.25 5.85 14.43
CA ASP A 144 9.18 6.78 13.99
C ASP A 144 8.64 6.50 12.57
N PRO A 145 8.20 5.25 12.27
CA PRO A 145 7.84 4.86 10.91
C PRO A 145 6.54 5.50 10.43
N THR A 146 6.44 5.71 9.10
CA THR A 146 5.16 5.85 8.42
C THR A 146 4.59 4.47 8.15
N VAL A 147 3.31 4.24 8.47
CA VAL A 147 2.70 2.91 8.44
C VAL A 147 1.34 2.95 7.75
N MET A 148 1.03 1.93 6.96
CA MET A 148 -0.32 1.66 6.47
C MET A 148 -0.64 0.17 6.64
N ILE A 149 -1.70 -0.11 7.37
CA ILE A 149 -2.20 -1.44 7.72
C ILE A 149 -3.63 -1.57 7.18
N GLY A 150 -4.02 -2.74 6.72
CA GLY A 150 -5.37 -3.00 6.22
C GLY A 150 -6.48 -3.06 7.30
N GLY A 151 -6.13 -2.89 8.56
CA GLY A 151 -7.03 -2.90 9.71
C GLY A 151 -6.62 -1.90 10.78
N THR A 152 -7.35 -1.84 11.88
CA THR A 152 -7.04 -0.96 13.02
C THR A 152 -6.05 -1.64 13.96
N LEU A 153 -4.92 -0.96 14.23
CA LEU A 153 -3.96 -1.37 15.25
C LEU A 153 -4.24 -0.62 16.56
N PRO A 154 -4.53 -1.31 17.68
CA PRO A 154 -4.85 -0.65 18.95
C PRO A 154 -3.78 0.34 19.42
N LEU A 155 -2.49 0.04 19.21
CA LEU A 155 -1.38 0.95 19.53
C LEU A 155 -1.49 2.32 18.86
N LEU A 156 -2.02 2.35 17.64
CA LEU A 156 -2.15 3.58 16.84
C LEU A 156 -3.54 4.20 16.93
N HIS A 157 -4.53 3.48 17.47
CA HIS A 157 -5.97 3.78 17.37
C HIS A 157 -6.44 4.02 15.93
N ALA A 158 -5.69 3.52 14.94
CA ALA A 158 -5.91 3.70 13.52
C ALA A 158 -5.30 2.55 12.70
N GLY A 159 -5.60 2.48 11.42
CA GLY A 159 -4.93 1.59 10.46
C GLY A 159 -3.68 2.21 9.83
N TYR A 160 -3.22 3.36 10.32
CA TYR A 160 -2.09 4.08 9.74
C TYR A 160 -1.44 5.02 10.74
N ARG A 161 -0.23 5.45 10.40
CA ARG A 161 0.54 6.47 11.09
C ARG A 161 1.40 7.23 10.09
N VAL A 162 1.50 8.54 10.24
CA VAL A 162 2.48 9.37 9.53
C VAL A 162 3.63 9.67 10.48
N GLY A 163 4.77 9.03 10.23
CA GLY A 163 6.02 9.24 10.99
C GLY A 163 6.94 10.26 10.32
N GLN A 164 8.03 10.61 11.01
CA GLN A 164 9.09 11.48 10.51
C GLN A 164 10.39 10.72 10.25
N GLY A 165 10.42 9.40 10.54
CA GLY A 165 11.58 8.55 10.32
C GLY A 165 11.79 8.14 8.87
N ASP A 166 12.89 7.45 8.63
CA ASP A 166 13.34 7.01 7.30
C ASP A 166 12.68 5.71 6.84
N THR A 167 11.69 5.21 7.57
CA THR A 167 11.05 3.92 7.30
C THR A 167 9.57 4.08 6.99
N ILE A 168 9.14 3.40 5.92
CA ILE A 168 7.73 3.19 5.61
C ILE A 168 7.40 1.69 5.63
N ILE A 169 6.30 1.32 6.29
CA ILE A 169 5.82 -0.06 6.39
C ILE A 169 4.42 -0.13 5.77
N LEU A 170 4.28 -0.89 4.70
CA LEU A 170 3.03 -0.98 3.96
C LEU A 170 2.53 -2.43 3.87
N GLU A 171 1.27 -2.63 4.23
CA GLU A 171 0.54 -3.82 3.82
C GLU A 171 0.33 -3.79 2.31
N SER A 172 0.77 -4.85 1.62
CA SER A 172 0.91 -4.90 0.16
C SER A 172 0.00 -5.99 -0.41
N CYS A 173 -1.17 -5.54 -0.93
CA CYS A 173 -2.19 -6.44 -1.46
C CYS A 173 -1.87 -6.82 -2.91
N GLU A 174 -1.95 -8.10 -3.21
CA GLU A 174 -1.78 -8.70 -4.54
C GLU A 174 -2.96 -8.44 -5.48
N TYR A 175 -4.14 -8.21 -4.93
CA TYR A 175 -5.37 -8.03 -5.71
C TYR A 175 -5.23 -6.90 -6.74
N CYS A 176 -5.66 -7.17 -7.96
CA CYS A 176 -5.51 -6.30 -9.12
C CYS A 176 -4.04 -5.87 -9.37
N ASN A 177 -3.07 -6.68 -8.93
CA ASN A 177 -1.64 -6.37 -9.04
C ASN A 177 -1.26 -5.01 -8.40
N SER A 178 -1.99 -4.57 -7.39
CA SER A 178 -1.80 -3.25 -6.76
C SER A 178 -0.39 -3.07 -6.22
N PHE A 179 0.20 -4.11 -5.62
CA PHE A 179 1.54 -4.08 -5.05
C PHE A 179 2.65 -3.92 -6.11
N LEU A 180 2.38 -4.20 -7.40
CA LEU A 180 3.34 -3.98 -8.48
C LEU A 180 3.59 -2.49 -8.79
N SER A 181 2.80 -1.60 -8.21
CA SER A 181 3.06 -0.15 -8.24
C SER A 181 3.99 0.32 -7.12
N PHE A 182 4.44 -0.58 -6.23
CA PHE A 182 5.27 -0.26 -5.08
C PHE A 182 6.77 -0.33 -5.42
N PHE A 183 7.59 0.21 -4.53
CA PHE A 183 9.05 0.23 -4.65
C PHE A 183 9.66 -0.27 -3.33
N PRO A 184 9.52 -1.56 -2.99
CA PRO A 184 10.04 -2.11 -1.74
C PRO A 184 11.57 -2.11 -1.75
N THR A 185 12.19 -1.76 -0.62
CA THR A 185 13.60 -2.11 -0.34
C THR A 185 13.69 -3.45 0.39
N VAL A 186 12.61 -3.82 1.09
CA VAL A 186 12.41 -5.15 1.68
C VAL A 186 11.02 -5.65 1.33
N ALA A 187 10.93 -6.75 0.60
CA ALA A 187 9.69 -7.43 0.27
C ALA A 187 9.53 -8.69 1.15
N VAL A 188 8.44 -8.75 1.91
CA VAL A 188 8.08 -9.93 2.72
C VAL A 188 6.96 -10.67 2.02
N ILE A 189 7.13 -11.99 1.80
CA ILE A 189 6.14 -12.89 1.22
C ILE A 189 5.81 -13.99 2.23
N LEU A 190 4.62 -13.92 2.82
CA LEU A 190 4.21 -14.81 3.90
C LEU A 190 3.72 -16.16 3.38
N ASN A 191 2.92 -16.15 2.35
CA ASN A 191 2.35 -17.32 1.69
C ASN A 191 1.78 -16.91 0.33
N VAL A 192 1.62 -17.90 -0.55
CA VAL A 192 1.02 -17.75 -1.88
C VAL A 192 0.05 -18.92 -2.07
N GLU A 193 -1.24 -18.59 -2.11
CA GLU A 193 -2.34 -19.55 -2.20
C GLU A 193 -3.38 -19.05 -3.21
N GLU A 194 -4.31 -19.93 -3.59
CA GLU A 194 -5.41 -19.54 -4.47
C GLU A 194 -6.35 -18.59 -3.76
N ASP A 195 -6.42 -17.36 -4.24
CA ASP A 195 -7.35 -16.32 -3.83
C ASP A 195 -7.61 -15.37 -5.00
N HIS A 196 -8.65 -14.54 -4.91
CA HIS A 196 -8.98 -13.54 -5.93
C HIS A 196 -9.07 -14.12 -7.36
N LEU A 197 -9.70 -15.30 -7.52
CA LEU A 197 -9.88 -15.98 -8.81
C LEU A 197 -10.85 -15.24 -9.77
N ASP A 198 -11.47 -14.16 -9.32
CA ASP A 198 -12.13 -13.16 -10.14
C ASP A 198 -11.15 -12.31 -10.95
N PHE A 199 -9.90 -12.21 -10.51
CA PHE A 199 -8.82 -11.47 -11.17
C PHE A 199 -7.73 -12.40 -11.71
N PHE A 200 -7.20 -13.32 -10.90
CA PHE A 200 -6.18 -14.29 -11.30
C PHE A 200 -6.81 -15.53 -11.93
N LYS A 201 -6.11 -16.12 -12.90
CA LYS A 201 -6.58 -17.33 -13.59
C LYS A 201 -6.44 -18.59 -12.76
N ASP A 202 -5.32 -18.70 -12.05
CA ASP A 202 -4.90 -19.89 -11.30
C ASP A 202 -3.74 -19.53 -10.36
N LEU A 203 -3.33 -20.49 -9.54
CA LEU A 203 -2.19 -20.35 -8.61
C LEU A 203 -0.90 -19.93 -9.33
N HIS A 204 -0.66 -20.44 -10.54
CA HIS A 204 0.56 -20.10 -11.29
C HIS A 204 0.57 -18.63 -11.74
N ASP A 205 -0.59 -18.07 -12.04
CA ASP A 205 -0.75 -16.65 -12.34
C ASP A 205 -0.47 -15.79 -11.10
N ILE A 206 -0.93 -16.23 -9.92
CA ILE A 206 -0.64 -15.60 -8.63
C ILE A 206 0.87 -15.67 -8.35
N GLN A 207 1.51 -16.83 -8.48
CA GLN A 207 2.96 -16.99 -8.30
C GLN A 207 3.77 -16.05 -9.21
N ARG A 208 3.37 -15.89 -10.46
CA ARG A 208 4.01 -14.92 -11.37
C ARG A 208 3.89 -13.49 -10.89
N SER A 209 2.75 -13.12 -10.33
CA SER A 209 2.54 -11.79 -9.75
C SER A 209 3.44 -11.55 -8.54
N PHE A 210 3.54 -12.52 -7.62
CA PHE A 210 4.45 -12.45 -6.48
C PHE A 210 5.93 -12.44 -6.91
N ARG A 211 6.29 -13.17 -7.97
CA ARG A 211 7.63 -13.09 -8.56
C ARG A 211 7.94 -11.68 -9.05
N GLN A 212 7.03 -11.07 -9.81
CA GLN A 212 7.19 -9.71 -10.29
C GLN A 212 7.34 -8.72 -9.12
N PHE A 213 6.58 -8.92 -8.05
CA PHE A 213 6.70 -8.11 -6.83
C PHE A 213 8.08 -8.28 -6.16
N ALA A 214 8.59 -9.51 -6.03
CA ALA A 214 9.93 -9.76 -5.49
C ALA A 214 11.03 -9.12 -6.36
N GLU A 215 10.86 -9.09 -7.68
CA GLU A 215 11.78 -8.48 -8.64
C GLU A 215 11.77 -6.93 -8.63
N LEU A 216 10.81 -6.28 -7.92
CA LEU A 216 10.82 -4.83 -7.72
C LEU A 216 11.88 -4.39 -6.69
N VAL A 217 12.37 -5.29 -5.86
CA VAL A 217 13.39 -5.00 -4.85
C VAL A 217 14.69 -4.58 -5.56
N PRO A 218 15.35 -3.49 -5.16
CA PRO A 218 16.63 -3.09 -5.76
C PRO A 218 17.75 -4.07 -5.37
N GLU A 219 18.87 -4.03 -6.09
CA GLU A 219 20.04 -4.90 -5.87
C GLU A 219 20.54 -4.87 -4.40
N ALA A 220 20.47 -3.71 -3.75
CA ALA A 220 20.84 -3.54 -2.34
C ALA A 220 19.75 -3.93 -1.36
N GLY A 221 18.58 -4.35 -1.84
CA GLY A 221 17.44 -4.74 -1.01
C GLY A 221 17.40 -6.23 -0.73
N SER A 222 16.30 -6.71 -0.13
CA SER A 222 16.16 -8.11 0.27
C SER A 222 14.72 -8.60 0.12
N VAL A 223 14.57 -9.87 -0.21
CA VAL A 223 13.28 -10.59 -0.15
C VAL A 223 13.29 -11.50 1.06
N ILE A 224 12.25 -11.46 1.86
CA ILE A 224 12.04 -12.34 3.02
C ILE A 224 10.85 -13.25 2.70
N VAL A 225 11.05 -14.57 2.74
CA VAL A 225 10.03 -15.54 2.30
C VAL A 225 9.87 -16.68 3.29
N ASN A 226 8.63 -17.17 3.44
CA ASN A 226 8.31 -18.32 4.25
C ASN A 226 8.70 -19.64 3.53
N ALA A 227 9.70 -20.35 4.07
CA ALA A 227 10.15 -21.62 3.51
C ALA A 227 9.18 -22.79 3.76
N ASP A 228 8.23 -22.65 4.69
CA ASP A 228 7.16 -23.64 4.89
C ASP A 228 6.06 -23.54 3.81
N ASN A 229 6.05 -22.49 2.99
CA ASN A 229 5.09 -22.33 1.90
C ASN A 229 5.75 -22.60 0.53
N ALA A 230 5.51 -23.78 -0.02
CA ALA A 230 6.12 -24.22 -1.28
C ALA A 230 5.84 -23.27 -2.45
N SER A 231 4.61 -22.72 -2.55
CA SER A 231 4.23 -21.80 -3.63
C SER A 231 4.94 -20.46 -3.50
N ALA A 232 5.19 -19.96 -2.28
CA ALA A 232 5.98 -18.76 -2.05
C ALA A 232 7.44 -18.97 -2.43
N MET A 233 8.02 -20.12 -2.07
CA MET A 233 9.40 -20.49 -2.46
C MET A 233 9.54 -20.63 -3.97
N GLU A 234 8.55 -21.20 -4.64
CA GLU A 234 8.54 -21.32 -6.11
C GLU A 234 8.48 -19.93 -6.77
N ALA A 235 7.67 -19.02 -6.24
CA ALA A 235 7.58 -17.66 -6.75
C ALA A 235 8.92 -16.91 -6.74
N VAL A 236 9.78 -17.17 -5.73
CA VAL A 236 11.09 -16.50 -5.61
C VAL A 236 12.27 -17.31 -6.15
N ALA A 237 12.02 -18.51 -6.70
CA ALA A 237 13.08 -19.40 -7.18
C ALA A 237 13.91 -18.74 -8.29
N GLY A 238 15.24 -18.61 -8.09
CA GLY A 238 16.18 -18.09 -9.08
C GLY A 238 16.09 -16.59 -9.36
N ILE A 239 15.46 -15.78 -8.49
CA ILE A 239 15.59 -14.32 -8.57
C ILE A 239 17.02 -13.90 -8.23
N ALA A 240 17.47 -12.75 -8.76
CA ALA A 240 18.83 -12.26 -8.57
C ALA A 240 19.09 -11.57 -7.22
N HIS A 241 18.02 -11.26 -6.48
CA HIS A 241 18.12 -10.54 -5.21
C HIS A 241 18.46 -11.45 -4.04
N PRO A 242 19.05 -10.94 -2.94
CA PRO A 242 19.20 -11.68 -1.70
C PRO A 242 17.84 -12.15 -1.17
N VAL A 243 17.72 -13.46 -0.93
CA VAL A 243 16.54 -14.09 -0.35
C VAL A 243 16.88 -14.60 1.03
N PHE A 244 16.15 -14.15 2.04
CA PHE A 244 16.20 -14.66 3.41
C PHE A 244 14.95 -15.46 3.69
N THR A 245 15.12 -16.63 4.29
CA THR A 245 14.02 -17.54 4.57
C THR A 245 13.69 -17.58 6.06
N PHE A 246 12.41 -17.74 6.38
CA PHE A 246 11.96 -18.10 7.73
C PHE A 246 11.03 -19.30 7.66
N ALA A 247 11.02 -20.12 8.72
CA ALA A 247 10.18 -21.33 8.80
C ALA A 247 9.96 -21.77 10.24
N LEU A 248 8.92 -22.56 10.47
CA LEU A 248 8.69 -23.31 11.70
C LEU A 248 9.15 -24.77 11.54
N GLU A 249 8.92 -25.37 10.37
CA GLU A 249 9.05 -26.81 10.11
C GLU A 249 10.26 -27.16 9.23
N HIS A 250 10.60 -26.27 8.27
CA HIS A 250 11.68 -26.52 7.33
C HIS A 250 12.98 -25.80 7.72
N PRO A 251 14.14 -26.27 7.26
CA PRO A 251 15.39 -25.50 7.39
C PRO A 251 15.27 -24.13 6.72
N ALA A 252 15.66 -23.08 7.46
CA ALA A 252 15.60 -21.70 6.99
C ALA A 252 16.70 -20.86 7.66
N ASP A 253 16.94 -19.63 7.15
CA ASP A 253 17.89 -18.70 7.73
C ASP A 253 17.46 -18.24 9.13
N CYS A 254 16.14 -18.16 9.36
CA CYS A 254 15.56 -17.82 10.64
C CYS A 254 14.52 -18.88 11.04
N THR A 255 14.78 -19.57 12.15
CA THR A 255 13.87 -20.56 12.73
C THR A 255 13.70 -20.30 14.21
N PRO A 256 12.54 -20.60 14.83
CA PRO A 256 12.36 -20.44 16.27
C PRO A 256 13.22 -21.46 17.01
N ALA A 257 13.80 -21.03 18.15
CA ALA A 257 14.49 -21.90 19.07
C ALA A 257 13.60 -22.11 20.31
N ASN A 258 13.60 -23.34 20.83
CA ASN A 258 12.90 -23.71 22.08
C ASN A 258 11.38 -23.36 22.06
N LEU A 259 10.71 -23.60 20.93
CA LEU A 259 9.27 -23.43 20.84
C LEU A 259 8.58 -24.36 21.85
N GLN A 260 7.75 -23.79 22.71
CA GLN A 260 6.96 -24.51 23.70
C GLN A 260 5.51 -24.06 23.63
N GLU A 261 4.62 -25.03 23.62
CA GLU A 261 3.19 -24.76 23.76
C GLU A 261 2.85 -24.78 25.27
N VAL A 262 2.34 -23.68 25.77
CA VAL A 262 1.90 -23.55 27.17
C VAL A 262 0.42 -23.20 27.19
N ASP A 263 -0.40 -24.10 27.77
CA ASP A 263 -1.86 -23.94 27.87
C ASP A 263 -2.56 -23.66 26.52
N GLY A 264 -2.10 -24.33 25.44
CA GLY A 264 -2.68 -24.16 24.09
C GLY A 264 -2.38 -22.79 23.46
N ARG A 265 -1.29 -22.15 23.86
CA ARG A 265 -0.81 -20.85 23.34
C ARG A 265 0.69 -20.91 23.06
#